data_d4f6e8ec565c7f9d513b8063ddc54c0b
#
_entry.id   d4f6e8ec565c7f9d513b8063ddc54c0b
#
_cell.length_a   1.000
_cell.length_b   1.000
_cell.length_c   1.000
_cell.angle_alpha   90.00
_cell.angle_beta   90.00
_cell.angle_gamma   90.00
#
_symmetry.space_group_name_H-M   'P 1'
#
loop_
_entity.id
_entity.type
_entity.pdbx_description
1 polymer ?
#
loop_
_entity_poly.entity_id
_entity_poly.type
_entity_poly.pdbx_seq_one_letter_code
_entity_poly.pdbx_strand_id
1 'polypeptide(L)'
;MSQGAQPIIHGAEWMPNEALTFTQPLLIDAARAEVMRFFTERHEGHVFLAANIWDHLHVDGQTSFDGPSWHAFSERFVDAFRRGFEAQNAHKIASILEQEVMPRRSIDEHLERRINHLLVDLRLCLRRLAHYMSITMEQRMEWQRLMTRTRAMDAHLKEVFFSGMETPDGSRFGGKGFRSTWQEGVVAVATALKRAEEPNKAHTPGNGYDGDLVAPMIRDVGLALAMGDTVVDVMAAQMGKAGSNQSGGHDGAGGRDLHIGAWHVGVLPPTAPLPIASATMTGLAFAGWKQSLDRFHIACIGEGASSSGEYWEALNLAGARGLPICYILQNNQIALDTPPAHQSGVELWADKATAMGFPGWTIDGSDPAAWHAS
;
A
#
# COMPACT_ATOMS: atom_id res chain seq x y z
N MET A 1 -33.53 14.52 5.00
CA MET A 1 -33.17 13.74 6.19
C MET A 1 -31.66 13.57 6.17
N SER A 2 -30.97 14.38 6.97
CA SER A 2 -29.51 14.40 7.05
C SER A 2 -29.06 13.22 7.94
N GLN A 3 -28.68 12.11 7.35
CA GLN A 3 -27.74 11.23 8.04
C GLN A 3 -26.44 12.02 8.15
N GLY A 4 -26.11 12.44 9.37
CA GLY A 4 -24.87 13.12 9.67
C GLY A 4 -23.71 12.30 9.12
N ALA A 5 -22.85 12.96 8.39
CA ALA A 5 -21.59 12.36 7.96
C ALA A 5 -20.86 11.89 9.23
N GLN A 6 -20.83 10.58 9.45
CA GLN A 6 -19.98 10.02 10.49
C GLN A 6 -18.53 10.38 10.16
N PRO A 7 -17.72 10.68 11.16
CA PRO A 7 -16.33 11.05 10.93
C PRO A 7 -15.58 9.90 10.22
N ILE A 8 -14.78 10.27 9.25
CA ILE A 8 -14.08 9.45 8.25
C ILE A 8 -13.00 8.52 8.85
N ILE A 9 -12.93 8.37 10.17
CA ILE A 9 -11.92 7.52 10.81
C ILE A 9 -12.56 6.20 11.23
N HIS A 10 -12.96 5.39 10.26
CA HIS A 10 -13.37 4.01 10.50
C HIS A 10 -12.19 3.04 10.62
N GLY A 11 -10.93 3.50 10.49
CA GLY A 11 -9.75 2.63 10.52
C GLY A 11 -9.54 1.87 11.84
N ALA A 12 -9.98 2.41 12.96
CA ALA A 12 -9.80 1.75 14.27
C ALA A 12 -10.74 0.54 14.48
N GLU A 13 -11.92 0.56 13.87
CA GLU A 13 -12.91 -0.54 13.98
C GLU A 13 -12.55 -1.74 13.11
N TRP A 14 -11.70 -1.55 12.09
CA TRP A 14 -11.27 -2.61 11.16
C TRP A 14 -10.03 -3.38 11.63
N MET A 15 -9.39 -2.95 12.71
CA MET A 15 -8.21 -3.64 13.22
C MET A 15 -8.64 -4.80 14.12
N PRO A 16 -8.28 -6.05 13.77
CA PRO A 16 -8.45 -7.16 14.69
C PRO A 16 -7.75 -6.84 16.01
N ASN A 17 -8.48 -6.93 17.12
CA ASN A 17 -7.95 -6.63 18.45
C ASN A 17 -7.25 -7.86 19.05
N GLU A 18 -6.65 -8.71 18.21
CA GLU A 18 -5.98 -9.92 18.62
C GLU A 18 -4.46 -9.78 18.58
N ALA A 19 -3.80 -10.38 19.55
CA ALA A 19 -2.36 -10.47 19.57
C ALA A 19 -1.85 -11.39 18.46
N LEU A 20 -0.90 -10.90 17.66
CA LEU A 20 -0.23 -11.71 16.63
C LEU A 20 0.83 -12.62 17.28
N THR A 21 1.02 -13.80 16.71
CA THR A 21 2.12 -14.69 17.11
C THR A 21 3.41 -14.23 16.42
N PHE A 22 4.42 -13.86 17.20
CA PHE A 22 5.72 -13.46 16.68
C PHE A 22 6.56 -14.68 16.32
N THR A 23 7.25 -14.62 15.20
CA THR A 23 8.22 -15.65 14.77
C THR A 23 9.61 -15.43 15.36
N GLN A 24 9.85 -14.20 15.86
CA GLN A 24 11.07 -13.80 16.56
C GLN A 24 10.73 -12.70 17.57
N PRO A 25 11.48 -12.56 18.68
CA PRO A 25 11.20 -11.52 19.65
C PRO A 25 11.48 -10.13 19.09
N LEU A 26 10.60 -9.18 19.40
CA LEU A 26 10.82 -7.76 19.09
C LEU A 26 11.67 -7.14 20.20
N LEU A 27 12.91 -6.79 19.89
CA LEU A 27 13.80 -6.13 20.85
C LEU A 27 13.24 -4.76 21.25
N ILE A 28 13.30 -4.43 22.54
CA ILE A 28 12.72 -3.20 23.08
C ILE A 28 13.36 -1.96 22.47
N ASP A 29 14.68 -1.94 22.33
CA ASP A 29 15.38 -0.81 21.73
C ASP A 29 15.00 -0.60 20.26
N ALA A 30 14.81 -1.69 19.51
CA ALA A 30 14.35 -1.63 18.12
C ALA A 30 12.91 -1.13 18.04
N ALA A 31 12.02 -1.62 18.89
CA ALA A 31 10.64 -1.17 18.96
C ALA A 31 10.54 0.32 19.33
N ARG A 32 11.33 0.75 20.34
CA ARG A 32 11.41 2.16 20.73
C ARG A 32 11.92 3.05 19.60
N ALA A 33 12.97 2.63 18.93
CA ALA A 33 13.54 3.37 17.79
C ALA A 33 12.52 3.57 16.69
N GLU A 34 11.78 2.53 16.30
CA GLU A 34 10.75 2.62 15.26
C GLU A 34 9.56 3.50 15.66
N VAL A 35 9.09 3.41 16.91
CA VAL A 35 8.02 4.29 17.39
C VAL A 35 8.50 5.75 17.48
N MET A 36 9.71 6.00 17.93
CA MET A 36 10.26 7.36 17.97
C MET A 36 10.48 7.91 16.55
N ARG A 37 10.96 7.09 15.61
CA ARG A 37 11.07 7.45 14.20
C ARG A 37 9.71 7.86 13.62
N PHE A 38 8.65 7.07 13.87
CA PHE A 38 7.29 7.42 13.48
C PHE A 38 6.86 8.80 13.97
N PHE A 39 7.09 9.11 15.25
CA PHE A 39 6.74 10.43 15.78
C PHE A 39 7.60 11.55 15.16
N THR A 40 8.89 11.32 14.95
CA THR A 40 9.79 12.30 14.34
C THR A 40 9.37 12.62 12.89
N GLU A 41 9.02 11.62 12.12
CA GLU A 41 8.65 11.77 10.71
C GLU A 41 7.22 12.30 10.50
N ARG A 42 6.30 11.96 11.39
CA ARG A 42 4.86 12.19 11.18
C ARG A 42 4.20 13.15 12.17
N HIS A 43 4.70 13.20 13.39
CA HIS A 43 4.09 13.93 14.51
C HIS A 43 5.17 14.53 15.43
N GLU A 44 6.14 15.24 14.87
CA GLU A 44 7.35 15.71 15.56
C GLU A 44 7.06 16.48 16.87
N GLY A 45 5.99 17.27 16.92
CA GLY A 45 5.57 18.01 18.10
C GLY A 45 5.23 17.12 19.32
N HIS A 46 5.13 15.81 19.15
CA HIS A 46 4.73 14.85 20.18
C HIS A 46 5.81 13.82 20.55
N VAL A 47 7.00 13.91 19.97
CA VAL A 47 8.12 12.98 20.23
C VAL A 47 8.45 12.90 21.70
N PHE A 48 8.55 14.03 22.41
CA PHE A 48 8.89 14.05 23.84
C PHE A 48 7.80 13.43 24.69
N LEU A 49 6.53 13.64 24.35
CA LEU A 49 5.42 12.99 25.05
C LEU A 49 5.50 11.48 24.86
N ALA A 50 5.70 11.03 23.64
CA ALA A 50 5.83 9.61 23.32
C ALA A 50 7.01 8.95 24.05
N ALA A 51 8.18 9.60 24.05
CA ALA A 51 9.37 9.12 24.74
C ALA A 51 9.14 8.98 26.25
N ASN A 52 8.58 10.01 26.89
CA ASN A 52 8.27 9.97 28.31
C ASN A 52 7.30 8.85 28.67
N ILE A 53 6.26 8.65 27.86
CA ILE A 53 5.28 7.58 28.09
C ILE A 53 5.94 6.22 27.91
N TRP A 54 6.77 6.05 26.88
CA TRP A 54 7.53 4.82 26.67
C TRP A 54 8.37 4.45 27.89
N ASP A 55 9.16 5.41 28.36
CA ASP A 55 10.08 5.21 29.48
C ASP A 55 9.35 4.90 30.80
N HIS A 56 8.11 5.42 30.99
CA HIS A 56 7.28 5.11 32.14
C HIS A 56 6.56 3.76 32.07
N LEU A 57 6.25 3.28 30.86
CA LEU A 57 5.56 2.00 30.66
C LEU A 57 6.52 0.82 30.53
N HIS A 58 7.79 1.09 30.26
CA HIS A 58 8.81 0.07 30.15
C HIS A 58 9.04 -0.61 31.52
N VAL A 59 9.14 -1.93 31.51
CA VAL A 59 9.39 -2.73 32.71
C VAL A 59 10.89 -3.00 32.78
N ASP A 60 11.50 -2.60 33.88
CA ASP A 60 12.92 -2.85 34.15
C ASP A 60 13.25 -4.35 34.06
N GLY A 61 14.30 -4.67 33.28
CA GLY A 61 14.76 -6.04 33.05
C GLY A 61 14.09 -6.76 31.88
N GLN A 62 13.07 -6.18 31.27
CA GLN A 62 12.51 -6.71 30.00
C GLN A 62 13.42 -6.27 28.83
N THR A 63 13.82 -7.21 27.98
CA THR A 63 14.71 -6.95 26.82
C THR A 63 13.99 -7.08 25.47
N SER A 64 12.82 -7.75 25.44
CA SER A 64 12.06 -7.98 24.23
C SER A 64 10.58 -8.18 24.51
N PHE A 65 9.78 -8.08 23.44
CA PHE A 65 8.36 -8.43 23.41
C PHE A 65 8.14 -9.70 22.59
N ASP A 66 7.19 -10.50 23.02
CA ASP A 66 6.44 -11.45 22.18
C ASP A 66 5.13 -10.82 21.72
N GLY A 67 4.33 -11.54 20.94
CA GLY A 67 3.07 -11.02 20.43
C GLY A 67 2.09 -10.53 21.50
N PRO A 68 1.78 -11.34 22.53
CA PRO A 68 0.88 -10.95 23.62
C PRO A 68 1.40 -9.77 24.44
N SER A 69 2.68 -9.75 24.81
CA SER A 69 3.27 -8.65 25.59
C SER A 69 3.36 -7.36 24.79
N TRP A 70 3.64 -7.45 23.48
CA TRP A 70 3.60 -6.30 22.58
C TRP A 70 2.19 -5.74 22.43
N HIS A 71 1.20 -6.59 22.26
CA HIS A 71 -0.19 -6.17 22.20
C HIS A 71 -0.62 -5.44 23.48
N ALA A 72 -0.35 -6.03 24.65
CA ALA A 72 -0.67 -5.41 25.93
C ALA A 72 0.09 -4.08 26.16
N PHE A 73 1.35 -4.00 25.75
CA PHE A 73 2.11 -2.76 25.79
C PHE A 73 1.52 -1.69 24.86
N SER A 74 1.18 -2.07 23.62
CA SER A 74 0.61 -1.18 22.60
C SER A 74 -0.67 -0.52 23.07
N GLU A 75 -1.61 -1.28 23.63
CA GLU A 75 -2.86 -0.74 24.17
C GLU A 75 -2.60 0.25 25.33
N ARG A 76 -1.74 -0.10 26.28
CA ARG A 76 -1.37 0.81 27.38
C ARG A 76 -0.68 2.07 26.86
N PHE A 77 0.16 1.95 25.84
CA PHE A 77 0.88 3.07 25.26
C PHE A 77 -0.09 4.05 24.57
N VAL A 78 -1.01 3.55 23.77
CA VAL A 78 -2.06 4.36 23.09
C VAL A 78 -2.92 5.08 24.11
N ASP A 79 -3.38 4.40 25.16
CA ASP A 79 -4.21 4.98 26.22
C ASP A 79 -3.47 6.04 27.02
N ALA A 80 -2.21 5.76 27.37
CA ALA A 80 -1.37 6.72 28.10
C ALA A 80 -1.06 7.95 27.23
N PHE A 81 -0.83 7.73 25.93
CA PHE A 81 -0.59 8.82 24.99
C PHE A 81 -1.82 9.73 24.87
N ARG A 82 -3.03 9.17 24.75
CA ARG A 82 -4.27 9.93 24.73
C ARG A 82 -4.38 10.83 25.96
N ARG A 83 -4.26 10.25 27.17
CA ARG A 83 -4.34 11.00 28.43
C ARG A 83 -3.26 12.10 28.54
N GLY A 84 -2.03 11.78 28.13
CA GLY A 84 -0.93 12.76 28.13
C GLY A 84 -1.14 13.92 27.16
N PHE A 85 -1.67 13.62 25.98
CA PHE A 85 -2.01 14.63 24.98
C PHE A 85 -3.13 15.56 25.51
N GLU A 86 -4.20 15.00 26.04
CA GLU A 86 -5.32 15.75 26.63
C GLU A 86 -4.84 16.65 27.77
N ALA A 87 -4.02 16.12 28.67
CA ALA A 87 -3.47 16.89 29.79
C ALA A 87 -2.57 18.06 29.34
N GLN A 88 -1.73 17.86 28.30
CA GLN A 88 -0.91 18.94 27.76
C GLN A 88 -1.70 20.04 27.07
N ASN A 89 -2.82 19.72 26.49
CA ASN A 89 -3.62 20.65 25.70
C ASN A 89 -4.75 21.30 26.49
N ALA A 90 -5.16 20.74 27.62
CA ALA A 90 -6.25 21.30 28.44
C ALA A 90 -6.05 22.76 28.88
N HIS A 91 -4.80 23.21 29.02
CA HIS A 91 -4.47 24.57 29.44
C HIS A 91 -4.09 25.52 28.28
N LYS A 92 -3.68 25.02 27.14
CA LYS A 92 -3.18 25.85 26.02
C LYS A 92 -4.28 26.32 25.07
N ILE A 93 -5.38 25.62 24.99
CA ILE A 93 -6.39 25.79 23.96
C ILE A 93 -7.35 26.93 24.28
N ALA A 94 -7.65 27.15 25.57
CA ALA A 94 -8.59 28.18 25.97
C ALA A 94 -8.17 29.63 25.67
N SER A 95 -6.88 29.89 25.35
CA SER A 95 -6.37 31.26 25.22
C SER A 95 -5.92 31.66 23.81
N ILE A 96 -5.67 30.75 22.89
CA ILE A 96 -5.00 31.08 21.62
C ILE A 96 -5.81 30.75 20.35
N LEU A 97 -6.73 29.81 20.40
CA LEU A 97 -7.38 29.27 19.21
C LEU A 97 -8.85 29.65 19.00
N GLU A 98 -9.40 30.57 19.80
CA GLU A 98 -10.79 31.05 19.59
C GLU A 98 -11.00 31.70 18.22
N GLN A 99 -9.93 32.06 17.51
CA GLN A 99 -9.99 32.72 16.21
C GLN A 99 -9.85 31.83 14.99
N GLU A 100 -9.43 30.55 15.16
CA GLU A 100 -9.22 29.62 14.04
C GLU A 100 -10.28 28.52 13.93
N VAL A 101 -11.44 28.74 14.50
CA VAL A 101 -12.50 27.73 14.49
C VAL A 101 -13.14 27.62 13.11
N MET A 102 -13.18 26.40 12.57
CA MET A 102 -13.98 26.15 11.38
C MET A 102 -15.46 26.47 11.63
N PRO A 103 -16.18 27.09 10.69
CA PRO A 103 -17.59 27.38 10.86
C PRO A 103 -18.36 26.14 11.31
N ARG A 104 -19.15 26.28 12.38
CA ARG A 104 -20.01 25.23 12.96
C ARG A 104 -19.29 24.11 13.72
N ARG A 105 -18.04 24.31 14.15
CA ARG A 105 -17.34 23.35 15.03
C ARG A 105 -16.71 24.06 16.20
N SER A 106 -16.81 23.43 17.36
CA SER A 106 -16.11 23.88 18.56
C SER A 106 -14.62 23.53 18.50
N ILE A 107 -13.83 24.22 19.30
CA ILE A 107 -12.39 23.90 19.48
C ILE A 107 -12.21 22.46 19.98
N ASP A 108 -13.06 22.04 20.91
CA ASP A 108 -13.01 20.69 21.49
C ASP A 108 -13.27 19.62 20.43
N GLU A 109 -14.26 19.81 19.55
CA GLU A 109 -14.50 18.88 18.42
C GLU A 109 -13.34 18.83 17.45
N HIS A 110 -12.65 19.94 17.22
CA HIS A 110 -11.48 19.99 16.37
C HIS A 110 -10.30 19.25 17.01
N LEU A 111 -10.08 19.47 18.31
CA LEU A 111 -9.05 18.79 19.07
C LEU A 111 -9.27 17.27 19.13
N GLU A 112 -10.51 16.87 19.45
CA GLU A 112 -10.90 15.45 19.48
C GLU A 112 -10.64 14.77 18.13
N ARG A 113 -10.92 15.46 17.04
CA ARG A 113 -10.62 14.95 15.71
C ARG A 113 -9.11 14.78 15.48
N ARG A 114 -8.30 15.77 15.85
CA ARG A 114 -6.86 15.71 15.68
C ARG A 114 -6.23 14.57 16.48
N ILE A 115 -6.64 14.40 17.75
CA ILE A 115 -6.11 13.30 18.54
C ILE A 115 -6.55 11.95 17.99
N ASN A 116 -7.78 11.82 17.52
CA ASN A 116 -8.26 10.58 16.94
C ASN A 116 -7.47 10.20 15.68
N HIS A 117 -7.14 11.16 14.80
CA HIS A 117 -6.26 10.91 13.65
C HIS A 117 -4.89 10.40 14.09
N LEU A 118 -4.26 11.09 15.05
CA LEU A 118 -2.95 10.69 15.55
C LEU A 118 -2.98 9.29 16.19
N LEU A 119 -4.03 8.98 16.95
CA LEU A 119 -4.16 7.66 17.59
C LEU A 119 -4.39 6.54 16.57
N VAL A 120 -5.09 6.81 15.47
CA VAL A 120 -5.21 5.85 14.35
C VAL A 120 -3.84 5.61 13.73
N ASP A 121 -3.10 6.66 13.39
CA ASP A 121 -1.75 6.54 12.84
C ASP A 121 -0.81 5.79 13.78
N LEU A 122 -0.88 6.07 15.08
CA LEU A 122 -0.08 5.38 16.09
C LEU A 122 -0.43 3.89 16.17
N ARG A 123 -1.72 3.53 16.21
CA ARG A 123 -2.16 2.12 16.20
C ARG A 123 -1.66 1.39 14.96
N LEU A 124 -1.75 2.02 13.80
CA LEU A 124 -1.22 1.45 12.55
C LEU A 124 0.29 1.22 12.65
N CYS A 125 1.06 2.17 13.21
CA CYS A 125 2.49 1.99 13.44
C CYS A 125 2.79 0.77 14.31
N LEU A 126 2.13 0.67 15.45
CA LEU A 126 2.33 -0.44 16.40
C LEU A 126 1.90 -1.79 15.80
N ARG A 127 0.80 -1.79 15.03
CA ARG A 127 0.32 -2.99 14.35
C ARG A 127 1.24 -3.43 13.23
N ARG A 128 1.80 -2.50 12.46
CA ARG A 128 2.79 -2.78 11.43
C ARG A 128 4.02 -3.48 12.00
N LEU A 129 4.53 -3.03 13.15
CA LEU A 129 5.63 -3.70 13.85
C LEU A 129 5.24 -5.14 14.23
N ALA A 130 4.04 -5.36 14.74
CA ALA A 130 3.55 -6.68 15.05
C ALA A 130 3.48 -7.59 13.80
N HIS A 131 2.95 -7.09 12.68
CA HIS A 131 2.93 -7.84 11.42
C HIS A 131 4.32 -8.17 10.92
N TYR A 132 5.25 -7.23 10.97
CA TYR A 132 6.64 -7.47 10.58
C TYR A 132 7.28 -8.62 11.39
N MET A 133 7.01 -8.67 12.70
CA MET A 133 7.53 -9.72 13.60
C MET A 133 6.80 -11.05 13.46
N SER A 134 5.59 -11.07 12.90
CA SER A 134 4.80 -12.29 12.68
C SER A 134 5.09 -13.00 11.36
N ILE A 135 5.89 -12.42 10.48
CA ILE A 135 6.21 -12.97 9.16
C ILE A 135 6.88 -14.34 9.29
N THR A 136 6.26 -15.34 8.70
CA THR A 136 6.73 -16.72 8.77
C THR A 136 7.86 -17.02 7.78
N MET A 137 8.60 -18.10 8.02
CA MET A 137 9.60 -18.58 7.08
C MET A 137 8.96 -19.00 5.75
N GLU A 138 7.75 -19.54 5.78
CA GLU A 138 7.00 -19.92 4.59
C GLU A 138 6.71 -18.72 3.69
N GLN A 139 6.22 -17.61 4.26
CA GLN A 139 6.02 -16.35 3.54
C GLN A 139 7.32 -15.82 2.93
N ARG A 140 8.43 -15.83 3.70
CA ARG A 140 9.75 -15.42 3.20
C ARG A 140 10.22 -16.27 2.03
N MET A 141 9.99 -17.58 2.08
CA MET A 141 10.31 -18.51 1.01
C MET A 141 9.42 -18.31 -0.23
N GLU A 142 8.15 -17.98 -0.03
CA GLU A 142 7.25 -17.61 -1.14
C GLU A 142 7.75 -16.35 -1.85
N TRP A 143 8.07 -15.29 -1.10
CA TRP A 143 8.63 -14.06 -1.68
C TRP A 143 9.92 -14.33 -2.45
N GLN A 144 10.84 -15.08 -1.86
CA GLN A 144 12.09 -15.44 -2.51
C GLN A 144 11.85 -16.15 -3.86
N ARG A 145 10.91 -17.09 -3.91
CA ARG A 145 10.54 -17.78 -5.17
C ARG A 145 9.94 -16.82 -6.19
N LEU A 146 9.02 -15.96 -5.76
CA LEU A 146 8.35 -14.99 -6.63
C LEU A 146 9.35 -13.95 -7.16
N MET A 147 10.20 -13.38 -6.31
CA MET A 147 11.22 -12.42 -6.69
C MET A 147 12.23 -13.05 -7.67
N THR A 148 12.69 -14.27 -7.40
CA THR A 148 13.60 -15.01 -8.28
C THR A 148 12.97 -15.29 -9.64
N ARG A 149 11.69 -15.71 -9.67
CA ARG A 149 10.93 -15.93 -10.90
C ARG A 149 10.77 -14.64 -11.69
N THR A 150 10.41 -13.55 -11.03
CA THR A 150 10.30 -12.22 -11.64
C THR A 150 11.63 -11.77 -12.24
N ARG A 151 12.73 -11.88 -11.51
CA ARG A 151 14.07 -11.50 -11.99
C ARG A 151 14.51 -12.34 -13.19
N ALA A 152 14.24 -13.65 -13.17
CA ALA A 152 14.55 -14.54 -14.28
C ALA A 152 13.75 -14.18 -15.54
N MET A 153 12.45 -13.90 -15.38
CA MET A 153 11.59 -13.42 -16.47
C MET A 153 12.08 -12.08 -17.02
N ASP A 154 12.41 -11.12 -16.15
CA ASP A 154 12.93 -9.80 -16.54
C ASP A 154 14.25 -9.90 -17.33
N ALA A 155 15.14 -10.81 -16.92
CA ALA A 155 16.40 -11.05 -17.65
C ALA A 155 16.12 -11.56 -19.05
N HIS A 156 15.17 -12.49 -19.19
CA HIS A 156 14.77 -13.02 -20.49
C HIS A 156 14.04 -11.97 -21.36
N LEU A 157 13.14 -11.20 -20.78
CA LEU A 157 12.49 -10.07 -21.48
C LEU A 157 13.49 -9.04 -21.96
N LYS A 158 14.55 -8.78 -21.18
CA LYS A 158 15.64 -7.89 -21.58
C LYS A 158 16.35 -8.42 -22.82
N GLU A 159 16.70 -9.70 -22.82
CA GLU A 159 17.37 -10.34 -23.95
C GLU A 159 16.52 -10.26 -25.21
N VAL A 160 15.25 -10.67 -25.12
CA VAL A 160 14.31 -10.62 -26.24
C VAL A 160 14.10 -9.20 -26.74
N PHE A 161 13.97 -8.21 -25.84
CA PHE A 161 13.77 -6.81 -26.22
C PHE A 161 14.93 -6.24 -27.04
N PHE A 162 16.17 -6.57 -26.64
CA PHE A 162 17.36 -6.06 -27.34
C PHE A 162 17.71 -6.86 -28.60
N SER A 163 17.54 -8.19 -28.58
CA SER A 163 17.90 -9.06 -29.71
C SER A 163 16.78 -9.15 -30.74
N GLY A 164 15.54 -8.93 -30.32
CA GLY A 164 14.36 -9.23 -31.10
C GLY A 164 14.09 -10.74 -31.24
N MET A 165 12.86 -11.11 -31.48
CA MET A 165 12.49 -12.45 -31.97
C MET A 165 12.23 -12.39 -33.47
N GLU A 166 12.69 -13.37 -34.19
CA GLU A 166 12.38 -13.49 -35.62
C GLU A 166 10.89 -13.84 -35.77
N THR A 167 10.22 -13.07 -36.60
CA THR A 167 8.81 -13.29 -36.95
C THR A 167 8.75 -14.13 -38.24
N PRO A 168 7.58 -14.72 -38.60
CA PRO A 168 7.45 -15.56 -39.78
C PRO A 168 7.82 -14.88 -41.11
N ASP A 169 7.80 -13.56 -41.15
CA ASP A 169 8.17 -12.76 -42.32
C ASP A 169 9.66 -12.37 -42.32
N GLY A 170 10.46 -12.89 -41.36
CA GLY A 170 11.88 -12.61 -41.22
C GLY A 170 12.20 -11.27 -40.55
N SER A 171 11.22 -10.47 -40.15
CA SER A 171 11.48 -9.27 -39.38
C SER A 171 11.81 -9.62 -37.93
N ARG A 172 12.29 -8.65 -37.14
CA ARG A 172 12.54 -8.82 -35.73
C ARG A 172 11.56 -7.97 -34.90
N PHE A 173 11.01 -8.59 -33.87
CA PHE A 173 10.09 -7.94 -32.93
C PHE A 173 10.56 -8.12 -31.48
N GLY A 174 10.85 -7.04 -30.79
CA GLY A 174 11.34 -7.04 -29.41
C GLY A 174 10.25 -6.95 -28.34
N GLY A 175 9.00 -6.71 -28.71
CA GLY A 175 7.91 -6.51 -27.77
C GLY A 175 8.04 -5.23 -26.94
N LYS A 176 7.42 -5.23 -25.75
CA LYS A 176 7.60 -4.21 -24.72
C LYS A 176 8.70 -4.64 -23.75
N GLY A 177 9.59 -3.76 -23.43
CA GLY A 177 10.70 -4.05 -22.52
C GLY A 177 10.42 -3.71 -21.05
N PHE A 178 9.17 -3.70 -20.61
CA PHE A 178 8.80 -3.36 -19.22
C PHE A 178 9.22 -4.46 -18.25
N ARG A 179 9.89 -4.08 -17.17
CA ARG A 179 10.51 -5.00 -16.21
C ARG A 179 10.38 -4.47 -14.79
N SER A 180 10.33 -5.39 -13.84
CA SER A 180 10.32 -5.12 -12.40
C SER A 180 11.71 -5.01 -11.78
N THR A 181 12.79 -4.98 -12.58
CA THR A 181 14.17 -5.04 -12.09
C THR A 181 14.41 -4.02 -10.98
N TRP A 182 14.89 -4.48 -9.82
CA TRP A 182 15.08 -3.76 -8.56
C TRP A 182 13.79 -3.35 -7.83
N GLN A 183 12.63 -3.82 -8.28
CA GLN A 183 11.33 -3.57 -7.66
C GLN A 183 10.59 -4.88 -7.34
N GLU A 184 11.27 -6.00 -7.40
CA GLU A 184 10.68 -7.33 -7.20
C GLU A 184 10.05 -7.49 -5.81
N GLY A 185 10.49 -6.70 -4.81
CA GLY A 185 9.91 -6.70 -3.46
C GLY A 185 8.41 -6.48 -3.42
N VAL A 186 7.84 -5.79 -4.43
CA VAL A 186 6.39 -5.54 -4.54
C VAL A 186 5.56 -6.82 -4.56
N VAL A 187 6.12 -7.97 -4.92
CA VAL A 187 5.43 -9.27 -4.89
C VAL A 187 4.90 -9.62 -3.49
N ALA A 188 5.55 -9.13 -2.44
CA ALA A 188 5.14 -9.39 -1.07
C ALA A 188 3.77 -8.79 -0.73
N VAL A 189 3.38 -7.71 -1.40
CA VAL A 189 2.05 -7.10 -1.26
C VAL A 189 0.95 -8.09 -1.63
N ALA A 190 1.09 -8.78 -2.77
CA ALA A 190 0.08 -9.73 -3.23
C ALA A 190 -0.10 -10.92 -2.27
N THR A 191 0.94 -11.28 -1.52
CA THR A 191 0.84 -12.40 -0.57
C THR A 191 0.04 -12.06 0.69
N ALA A 192 -0.26 -10.78 0.92
CA ALA A 192 -1.17 -10.33 1.97
C ALA A 192 -2.64 -10.29 1.51
N LEU A 193 -2.89 -10.44 0.21
CA LEU A 193 -4.20 -10.31 -0.39
C LEU A 193 -4.96 -11.63 -0.47
N LYS A 194 -6.27 -11.55 -0.51
CA LYS A 194 -7.18 -12.64 -0.83
C LYS A 194 -7.09 -12.93 -2.34
N ARG A 195 -6.27 -13.92 -2.69
CA ARG A 195 -6.08 -14.36 -4.08
C ARG A 195 -7.10 -15.46 -4.42
N ALA A 196 -7.42 -15.65 -5.70
CA ALA A 196 -8.28 -16.74 -6.12
C ALA A 196 -7.65 -18.11 -5.77
N GLU A 197 -8.44 -19.01 -5.20
CA GLU A 197 -7.96 -20.37 -4.82
C GLU A 197 -7.55 -21.21 -6.04
N GLU A 198 -8.18 -20.97 -7.19
CA GLU A 198 -7.91 -21.69 -8.44
C GLU A 198 -7.75 -20.72 -9.62
N PRO A 199 -6.59 -20.06 -9.77
CA PRO A 199 -6.40 -19.02 -10.80
C PRO A 199 -6.54 -19.50 -12.24
N ASN A 200 -6.43 -20.81 -12.49
CA ASN A 200 -6.47 -21.42 -13.84
C ASN A 200 -7.86 -21.87 -14.30
N LYS A 201 -8.91 -21.69 -13.53
CA LYS A 201 -10.28 -21.91 -14.06
C LYS A 201 -10.62 -20.82 -15.04
N ALA A 202 -10.78 -21.18 -16.32
CA ALA A 202 -11.17 -20.27 -17.38
C ALA A 202 -12.35 -19.40 -16.93
N HIS A 203 -12.13 -18.11 -16.82
CA HIS A 203 -13.15 -17.17 -16.37
C HIS A 203 -14.04 -16.79 -17.54
N THR A 204 -15.28 -17.22 -17.46
CA THR A 204 -16.33 -16.65 -18.30
C THR A 204 -16.65 -15.25 -17.76
N PRO A 205 -16.67 -14.20 -18.59
CA PRO A 205 -17.09 -12.88 -18.13
C PRO A 205 -18.47 -12.97 -17.45
N GLY A 206 -18.52 -12.55 -16.17
CA GLY A 206 -19.73 -12.63 -15.35
C GLY A 206 -19.72 -13.66 -14.23
N ASN A 207 -18.82 -14.63 -14.22
CA ASN A 207 -18.57 -15.50 -13.05
C ASN A 207 -17.42 -14.93 -12.23
N GLY A 208 -17.79 -14.13 -11.24
CA GLY A 208 -16.97 -13.18 -10.59
C GLY A 208 -15.71 -13.74 -9.93
N TYR A 209 -14.58 -13.15 -10.25
CA TYR A 209 -13.44 -13.16 -9.36
C TYR A 209 -13.86 -12.56 -8.01
N ASP A 210 -13.65 -13.27 -6.92
CA ASP A 210 -14.10 -12.92 -5.58
C ASP A 210 -12.96 -12.45 -4.65
N GLY A 211 -11.72 -12.46 -5.13
CA GLY A 211 -10.55 -12.00 -4.40
C GLY A 211 -10.34 -10.47 -4.46
N ASP A 212 -9.24 -10.04 -3.88
CA ASP A 212 -8.80 -8.66 -3.89
C ASP A 212 -8.27 -8.23 -5.26
N LEU A 213 -8.28 -6.94 -5.54
CA LEU A 213 -7.91 -6.40 -6.84
C LEU A 213 -6.62 -5.58 -6.77
N VAL A 214 -5.78 -5.71 -7.79
CA VAL A 214 -4.57 -4.90 -7.95
C VAL A 214 -4.56 -4.19 -9.30
N ALA A 215 -4.18 -2.92 -9.31
CA ALA A 215 -3.83 -2.16 -10.52
C ALA A 215 -2.32 -1.92 -10.51
N PRO A 216 -1.53 -2.79 -11.14
CA PRO A 216 -0.08 -2.65 -11.20
C PRO A 216 0.31 -1.49 -12.13
N MET A 217 1.52 -0.98 -11.98
CA MET A 217 2.14 -0.21 -13.06
C MET A 217 2.58 -1.15 -14.20
N ILE A 218 2.82 -0.59 -15.37
CA ILE A 218 3.30 -1.33 -16.55
C ILE A 218 4.54 -2.17 -16.22
N ARG A 219 5.40 -1.69 -15.31
CA ARG A 219 6.64 -2.35 -14.89
C ARG A 219 6.47 -3.37 -13.76
N ASP A 220 5.29 -3.44 -13.12
CA ASP A 220 5.06 -4.35 -11.97
C ASP A 220 4.65 -5.76 -12.42
N VAL A 221 5.35 -6.31 -13.39
CA VAL A 221 5.06 -7.65 -13.92
C VAL A 221 5.14 -8.75 -12.86
N GLY A 222 6.00 -8.56 -11.85
CA GLY A 222 6.09 -9.45 -10.70
C GLY A 222 4.83 -9.49 -9.85
N LEU A 223 4.10 -8.38 -9.75
CA LEU A 223 2.84 -8.33 -9.01
C LEU A 223 1.76 -9.20 -9.67
N ALA A 224 1.70 -9.22 -11.01
CA ALA A 224 0.79 -10.11 -11.73
C ALA A 224 1.13 -11.59 -11.46
N LEU A 225 2.42 -11.97 -11.47
CA LEU A 225 2.86 -13.32 -11.12
C LEU A 225 2.48 -13.69 -9.69
N ALA A 226 2.61 -12.75 -8.76
CA ALA A 226 2.29 -12.98 -7.36
C ALA A 226 0.78 -13.12 -7.11
N MET A 227 -0.05 -12.50 -7.95
CA MET A 227 -1.51 -12.68 -7.94
C MET A 227 -1.95 -14.03 -8.52
N GLY A 228 -1.05 -14.79 -9.13
CA GLY A 228 -1.33 -16.13 -9.64
C GLY A 228 -1.25 -16.28 -11.16
N ASP A 229 -0.78 -15.24 -11.85
CA ASP A 229 -0.59 -15.32 -13.29
C ASP A 229 0.65 -16.15 -13.67
N THR A 230 0.74 -16.56 -14.93
CA THR A 230 1.85 -17.36 -15.41
C THR A 230 2.92 -16.53 -16.10
N VAL A 231 4.18 -16.98 -16.05
CA VAL A 231 5.28 -16.37 -16.81
C VAL A 231 4.97 -16.36 -18.31
N VAL A 232 4.35 -17.45 -18.80
CA VAL A 232 4.00 -17.59 -20.22
C VAL A 232 2.98 -16.53 -20.63
N ASP A 233 1.93 -16.33 -19.85
CA ASP A 233 0.89 -15.34 -20.17
C ASP A 233 1.43 -13.92 -20.12
N VAL A 234 2.19 -13.57 -19.05
CA VAL A 234 2.82 -12.24 -18.93
C VAL A 234 3.78 -11.98 -20.09
N MET A 235 4.64 -12.93 -20.42
CA MET A 235 5.57 -12.79 -21.55
C MET A 235 4.86 -12.73 -22.89
N ALA A 236 3.86 -13.58 -23.11
CA ALA A 236 3.06 -13.57 -24.34
C ALA A 236 2.39 -12.22 -24.59
N ALA A 237 1.85 -11.59 -23.54
CA ALA A 237 1.30 -10.24 -23.64
C ALA A 237 2.35 -9.21 -24.04
N GLN A 238 3.49 -9.20 -23.37
CA GLN A 238 4.62 -8.30 -23.66
C GLN A 238 5.17 -8.50 -25.08
N MET A 239 5.11 -9.72 -25.58
CA MET A 239 5.58 -10.12 -26.90
C MET A 239 4.51 -10.05 -27.99
N GLY A 240 3.28 -9.63 -27.68
CA GLY A 240 2.18 -9.55 -28.62
C GLY A 240 1.74 -10.90 -29.19
N LYS A 241 1.89 -11.98 -28.43
CA LYS A 241 1.54 -13.33 -28.85
C LYS A 241 0.06 -13.63 -28.63
N ALA A 242 -0.53 -14.40 -29.56
CA ALA A 242 -1.86 -14.95 -29.42
C ALA A 242 -1.90 -16.01 -28.30
N GLY A 243 -3.08 -16.22 -27.71
CA GLY A 243 -3.30 -17.25 -26.69
C GLY A 243 -2.88 -16.86 -25.27
N SER A 244 -2.47 -15.62 -25.04
CA SER A 244 -2.30 -15.10 -23.68
C SER A 244 -3.65 -14.75 -23.06
N ASN A 245 -3.81 -15.04 -21.77
CA ASN A 245 -4.96 -14.62 -20.97
C ASN A 245 -4.90 -13.16 -20.54
N GLN A 246 -3.84 -12.45 -20.90
CA GLN A 246 -3.66 -11.03 -20.60
C GLN A 246 -4.48 -10.15 -21.54
N SER A 247 -4.82 -8.93 -21.07
CA SER A 247 -5.56 -7.95 -21.88
C SER A 247 -4.86 -7.62 -23.20
N GLY A 248 -3.53 -7.58 -23.20
CA GLY A 248 -2.71 -7.31 -24.39
C GLY A 248 -2.62 -8.47 -25.37
N GLY A 249 -3.01 -9.67 -24.97
CA GLY A 249 -2.95 -10.88 -25.79
C GLY A 249 -4.28 -11.60 -25.99
N HIS A 250 -5.37 -11.01 -25.59
CA HIS A 250 -6.67 -11.65 -25.47
C HIS A 250 -7.30 -12.11 -26.78
N ASP A 251 -8.08 -13.21 -26.74
CA ASP A 251 -8.95 -13.78 -27.78
C ASP A 251 -8.27 -14.07 -29.12
N GLY A 252 -7.01 -14.48 -29.09
CA GLY A 252 -6.27 -14.75 -30.32
C GLY A 252 -5.95 -13.51 -31.16
N ALA A 253 -6.36 -12.32 -30.68
CA ALA A 253 -6.07 -11.06 -31.35
C ALA A 253 -4.67 -10.54 -31.04
N GLY A 254 -4.00 -11.11 -30.09
CA GLY A 254 -2.61 -10.87 -29.62
C GLY A 254 -2.07 -9.45 -29.78
N GLY A 255 -1.40 -8.94 -28.80
CA GLY A 255 -0.55 -7.78 -28.94
C GLY A 255 -1.22 -6.45 -29.24
N ARG A 256 -2.46 -6.23 -28.87
CA ARG A 256 -3.12 -4.94 -29.13
C ARG A 256 -2.42 -3.78 -28.44
N ASP A 257 -2.09 -3.92 -27.15
CA ASP A 257 -1.43 -2.90 -26.35
C ASP A 257 -0.14 -3.38 -25.68
N LEU A 258 0.12 -4.68 -25.72
CA LEU A 258 1.29 -5.35 -25.15
C LEU A 258 1.41 -5.17 -23.61
N HIS A 259 0.33 -4.86 -22.93
CA HIS A 259 0.29 -4.70 -21.48
C HIS A 259 -0.20 -5.97 -20.80
N ILE A 260 0.27 -6.17 -19.56
CA ILE A 260 -0.30 -7.15 -18.64
C ILE A 260 -1.73 -6.73 -18.27
N GLY A 261 -2.50 -7.66 -17.75
CA GLY A 261 -3.85 -7.45 -17.26
C GLY A 261 -4.58 -8.78 -17.27
N ALA A 262 -4.89 -9.31 -16.10
CA ALA A 262 -5.40 -10.66 -15.92
C ALA A 262 -6.58 -10.61 -14.94
N TRP A 263 -7.75 -10.26 -15.45
CA TRP A 263 -8.93 -10.10 -14.60
C TRP A 263 -9.29 -11.38 -13.83
N HIS A 264 -9.01 -12.55 -14.40
CA HIS A 264 -9.25 -13.85 -13.76
C HIS A 264 -8.42 -14.10 -12.49
N VAL A 265 -7.36 -13.32 -12.26
CA VAL A 265 -6.57 -13.31 -11.03
C VAL A 265 -6.58 -11.93 -10.35
N GLY A 266 -7.54 -11.08 -10.69
CA GLY A 266 -7.73 -9.78 -10.04
C GLY A 266 -6.73 -8.70 -10.43
N VAL A 267 -6.05 -8.84 -11.56
CA VAL A 267 -5.07 -7.87 -12.06
C VAL A 267 -5.69 -7.00 -13.13
N LEU A 268 -5.83 -5.70 -12.86
CA LEU A 268 -6.28 -4.73 -13.86
C LEU A 268 -5.16 -4.42 -14.85
N PRO A 269 -5.49 -4.17 -16.12
CA PRO A 269 -4.49 -3.71 -17.08
C PRO A 269 -4.01 -2.30 -16.69
N PRO A 270 -2.69 -2.06 -16.70
CA PRO A 270 -2.17 -0.71 -16.59
C PRO A 270 -2.56 0.12 -17.81
N THR A 271 -2.66 1.41 -17.62
CA THR A 271 -3.05 2.37 -18.66
C THR A 271 -1.87 3.22 -19.11
N ALA A 272 -1.83 3.62 -20.38
CA ALA A 272 -0.80 4.53 -20.88
C ALA A 272 -0.89 5.92 -20.22
N PRO A 273 -2.06 6.52 -20.02
CA PRO A 273 -2.24 7.62 -19.06
C PRO A 273 -2.18 7.06 -17.63
N LEU A 274 -0.99 7.01 -17.06
CA LEU A 274 -0.66 6.25 -15.84
C LEU A 274 -1.63 6.44 -14.65
N PRO A 275 -2.14 7.64 -14.32
CA PRO A 275 -3.02 7.84 -13.17
C PRO A 275 -4.44 7.27 -13.35
N ILE A 276 -4.86 6.97 -14.58
CA ILE A 276 -6.21 6.43 -14.85
C ILE A 276 -6.44 5.09 -14.15
N ALA A 277 -5.40 4.24 -14.03
CA ALA A 277 -5.52 2.98 -13.30
C ALA A 277 -5.88 3.21 -11.82
N SER A 278 -5.33 4.24 -11.17
CA SER A 278 -5.68 4.63 -9.80
C SER A 278 -7.13 5.09 -9.70
N ALA A 279 -7.58 5.94 -10.62
CA ALA A 279 -8.97 6.41 -10.66
C ALA A 279 -9.96 5.25 -10.90
N THR A 280 -9.64 4.34 -11.82
CA THR A 280 -10.43 3.14 -12.10
C THR A 280 -10.53 2.24 -10.86
N MET A 281 -9.41 1.99 -10.17
CA MET A 281 -9.40 1.18 -8.96
C MET A 281 -10.20 1.82 -7.84
N THR A 282 -10.16 3.15 -7.71
CA THR A 282 -11.01 3.90 -6.76
C THR A 282 -12.50 3.69 -7.07
N GLY A 283 -12.88 3.70 -8.35
CA GLY A 283 -14.25 3.41 -8.78
C GLY A 283 -14.68 1.99 -8.43
N LEU A 284 -13.79 1.01 -8.60
CA LEU A 284 -14.06 -0.39 -8.21
C LEU A 284 -14.17 -0.55 -6.69
N ALA A 285 -13.31 0.12 -5.92
CA ALA A 285 -13.39 0.14 -4.46
C ALA A 285 -14.71 0.77 -3.99
N PHE A 286 -15.13 1.86 -4.62
CA PHE A 286 -16.43 2.47 -4.33
C PHE A 286 -17.60 1.54 -4.65
N ALA A 287 -17.57 0.86 -5.79
CA ALA A 287 -18.60 -0.09 -6.18
C ALA A 287 -18.65 -1.29 -5.21
N GLY A 288 -17.50 -1.86 -4.85
CA GLY A 288 -17.40 -2.94 -3.87
C GLY A 288 -17.93 -2.53 -2.49
N TRP A 289 -17.52 -1.34 -2.03
CA TRP A 289 -18.01 -0.77 -0.77
C TRP A 289 -19.55 -0.60 -0.77
N LYS A 290 -20.12 -0.09 -1.87
CA LYS A 290 -21.58 0.07 -2.03
C LYS A 290 -22.33 -1.26 -2.01
N GLN A 291 -21.70 -2.34 -2.47
CA GLN A 291 -22.27 -3.69 -2.50
C GLN A 291 -21.92 -4.50 -1.25
N SER A 292 -21.22 -3.90 -0.28
CA SER A 292 -20.73 -4.57 0.94
C SER A 292 -19.90 -5.83 0.63
N LEU A 293 -19.08 -5.77 -0.43
CA LEU A 293 -18.16 -6.86 -0.77
C LEU A 293 -16.97 -6.83 0.18
N ASP A 294 -16.59 -8.01 0.68
CA ASP A 294 -15.34 -8.24 1.42
C ASP A 294 -14.17 -8.30 0.42
N ARG A 295 -13.73 -7.12 -0.04
CA ARG A 295 -12.68 -6.99 -1.05
C ARG A 295 -11.84 -5.77 -0.79
N PHE A 296 -10.52 -5.96 -0.83
CA PHE A 296 -9.54 -4.89 -0.74
C PHE A 296 -9.00 -4.54 -2.13
N HIS A 297 -8.47 -3.34 -2.27
CA HIS A 297 -8.04 -2.81 -3.57
C HIS A 297 -6.65 -2.19 -3.43
N ILE A 298 -5.78 -2.42 -4.41
CA ILE A 298 -4.45 -1.81 -4.48
C ILE A 298 -4.26 -1.11 -5.81
N ALA A 299 -3.81 0.14 -5.76
CA ALA A 299 -3.44 0.91 -6.93
C ALA A 299 -1.96 1.32 -6.83
N CYS A 300 -1.14 0.89 -7.79
CA CYS A 300 0.26 1.26 -7.89
C CYS A 300 0.46 2.45 -8.82
N ILE A 301 1.33 3.38 -8.44
CA ILE A 301 1.68 4.54 -9.24
C ILE A 301 3.15 4.93 -9.02
N GLY A 302 3.79 5.50 -10.05
CA GLY A 302 5.11 6.10 -9.91
C GLY A 302 5.03 7.54 -9.40
N GLU A 303 6.12 8.03 -8.80
CA GLU A 303 6.19 9.37 -8.23
C GLU A 303 5.90 10.48 -9.26
N GLY A 304 6.39 10.36 -10.49
CA GLY A 304 6.11 11.33 -11.54
C GLY A 304 4.64 11.40 -11.94
N ALA A 305 4.02 10.24 -12.14
CA ALA A 305 2.60 10.14 -12.50
C ALA A 305 1.67 10.64 -11.38
N SER A 306 2.11 10.59 -10.13
CA SER A 306 1.35 11.09 -8.98
C SER A 306 1.17 12.62 -8.99
N SER A 307 1.81 13.33 -9.91
CA SER A 307 1.60 14.78 -10.09
C SER A 307 0.33 15.11 -10.90
N SER A 308 -0.35 14.13 -11.47
CA SER A 308 -1.58 14.34 -12.25
C SER A 308 -2.82 14.55 -11.39
N GLY A 309 -3.74 15.37 -11.89
CA GLY A 309 -4.99 15.70 -11.20
C GLY A 309 -5.86 14.47 -10.92
N GLU A 310 -5.92 13.52 -11.84
CA GLU A 310 -6.71 12.29 -11.72
C GLU A 310 -6.30 11.44 -10.51
N TYR A 311 -5.00 11.43 -10.18
CA TYR A 311 -4.53 10.75 -8.98
C TYR A 311 -5.04 11.42 -7.71
N TRP A 312 -4.97 12.75 -7.65
CA TRP A 312 -5.45 13.52 -6.49
C TRP A 312 -6.95 13.41 -6.28
N GLU A 313 -7.73 13.42 -7.35
CA GLU A 313 -9.18 13.20 -7.28
C GLU A 313 -9.50 11.79 -6.80
N ALA A 314 -8.76 10.77 -7.25
CA ALA A 314 -8.90 9.40 -6.77
C ALA A 314 -8.65 9.29 -5.26
N LEU A 315 -7.56 9.89 -4.76
CA LEU A 315 -7.25 9.92 -3.33
C LEU A 315 -8.33 10.67 -2.55
N ASN A 316 -8.72 11.85 -3.02
CA ASN A 316 -9.73 12.67 -2.35
C ASN A 316 -11.07 11.93 -2.22
N LEU A 317 -11.54 11.28 -3.27
CA LEU A 317 -12.77 10.47 -3.22
C LEU A 317 -12.64 9.31 -2.23
N ALA A 318 -11.52 8.60 -2.28
CA ALA A 318 -11.29 7.45 -1.41
C ALA A 318 -11.19 7.86 0.06
N GLY A 319 -10.45 8.93 0.38
CA GLY A 319 -10.37 9.48 1.73
C GLY A 319 -11.70 10.00 2.23
N ALA A 320 -12.44 10.75 1.40
CA ALA A 320 -13.76 11.29 1.75
C ALA A 320 -14.81 10.20 2.02
N ARG A 321 -14.62 8.99 1.51
CA ARG A 321 -15.55 7.87 1.64
C ARG A 321 -15.04 6.74 2.55
N GLY A 322 -13.79 6.78 2.98
CA GLY A 322 -13.15 5.69 3.74
C GLY A 322 -13.16 4.38 2.96
N LEU A 323 -12.77 4.43 1.68
CA LEU A 323 -12.83 3.25 0.80
C LEU A 323 -11.75 2.21 1.18
N PRO A 324 -12.01 0.91 1.00
CA PRO A 324 -11.04 -0.16 1.25
C PRO A 324 -10.00 -0.23 0.10
N ILE A 325 -9.12 0.74 0.04
CA ILE A 325 -8.09 0.87 -0.99
C ILE A 325 -6.77 1.36 -0.41
N CYS A 326 -5.65 0.79 -0.88
CA CYS A 326 -4.31 1.27 -0.62
C CYS A 326 -3.68 1.79 -1.92
N TYR A 327 -3.03 2.94 -1.84
CA TYR A 327 -2.25 3.49 -2.95
C TYR A 327 -0.77 3.29 -2.67
N ILE A 328 -0.10 2.58 -3.56
CA ILE A 328 1.34 2.31 -3.49
C ILE A 328 2.07 3.25 -4.45
N LEU A 329 2.73 4.26 -3.90
CA LEU A 329 3.56 5.16 -4.67
C LEU A 329 5.00 4.63 -4.67
N GLN A 330 5.48 4.25 -5.84
CA GLN A 330 6.83 3.72 -6.02
C GLN A 330 7.77 4.83 -6.47
N ASN A 331 8.61 5.30 -5.55
CA ASN A 331 9.57 6.36 -5.80
C ASN A 331 10.95 5.75 -6.13
N ASN A 332 11.29 5.71 -7.42
CA ASN A 332 12.61 5.29 -7.90
C ASN A 332 13.58 6.46 -8.13
N GLN A 333 13.24 7.64 -7.60
CA GLN A 333 14.02 8.87 -7.61
C GLN A 333 14.17 9.53 -8.99
N ILE A 334 13.43 9.09 -10.01
CA ILE A 334 13.46 9.70 -11.33
C ILE A 334 12.20 9.36 -12.15
N ALA A 335 11.55 10.38 -12.71
CA ALA A 335 10.49 10.21 -13.71
C ALA A 335 11.03 10.63 -15.08
N LEU A 336 11.39 9.66 -15.93
CA LEU A 336 12.16 9.87 -17.14
C LEU A 336 13.51 10.54 -16.82
N ASP A 337 13.58 11.86 -16.94
CA ASP A 337 14.74 12.71 -16.65
C ASP A 337 14.50 13.73 -15.52
N THR A 338 13.31 13.69 -14.88
CA THR A 338 12.92 14.65 -13.85
C THR A 338 13.17 14.10 -12.44
N PRO A 339 14.08 14.68 -11.67
CA PRO A 339 14.37 14.25 -10.30
C PRO A 339 13.24 14.68 -9.33
N PRO A 340 13.10 14.02 -8.16
CA PRO A 340 12.04 14.29 -7.17
C PRO A 340 11.95 15.75 -6.73
N ALA A 341 13.06 16.43 -6.57
CA ALA A 341 13.09 17.85 -6.18
C ALA A 341 12.37 18.79 -7.15
N HIS A 342 12.18 18.39 -8.41
CA HIS A 342 11.41 19.12 -9.40
C HIS A 342 9.95 18.65 -9.52
N GLN A 343 9.57 17.63 -8.77
CA GLN A 343 8.24 17.01 -8.83
C GLN A 343 7.40 17.25 -7.59
N SER A 344 8.05 17.45 -6.43
CA SER A 344 7.35 17.50 -5.16
C SER A 344 7.95 18.55 -4.23
N GLY A 345 7.08 19.34 -3.60
CA GLY A 345 7.47 20.28 -2.56
C GLY A 345 7.65 19.64 -1.17
N VAL A 346 7.32 18.35 -1.02
CA VAL A 346 7.57 17.59 0.21
C VAL A 346 8.64 16.53 -0.06
N GLU A 347 9.48 16.27 0.94
CA GLU A 347 10.54 15.28 0.86
C GLU A 347 9.96 13.85 0.90
N LEU A 348 9.05 13.60 1.83
CA LEU A 348 8.36 12.32 1.96
C LEU A 348 6.99 12.36 1.26
N TRP A 349 6.81 11.55 0.23
CA TRP A 349 5.55 11.49 -0.51
C TRP A 349 4.36 11.06 0.38
N ALA A 350 4.62 10.28 1.42
CA ALA A 350 3.62 9.87 2.40
C ALA A 350 2.96 11.06 3.12
N ASP A 351 3.62 12.22 3.22
CA ASP A 351 3.05 13.44 3.84
C ASP A 351 1.84 13.97 3.07
N LYS A 352 1.82 13.75 1.76
CA LYS A 352 0.69 14.13 0.91
C LYS A 352 -0.58 13.34 1.21
N ALA A 353 -0.44 12.09 1.70
CA ALA A 353 -1.58 11.24 2.05
C ALA A 353 -2.41 11.85 3.19
N THR A 354 -1.75 12.49 4.16
CA THR A 354 -2.41 13.15 5.29
C THR A 354 -3.39 14.23 4.84
N ALA A 355 -3.02 15.01 3.81
CA ALA A 355 -3.88 16.05 3.25
C ALA A 355 -5.17 15.48 2.62
N MET A 356 -5.16 14.22 2.20
CA MET A 356 -6.30 13.51 1.61
C MET A 356 -7.05 12.62 2.61
N GLY A 357 -6.67 12.66 3.89
CA GLY A 357 -7.33 11.88 4.95
C GLY A 357 -6.89 10.42 5.05
N PHE A 358 -5.73 10.07 4.47
CA PHE A 358 -5.13 8.74 4.60
C PHE A 358 -3.98 8.73 5.61
N PRO A 359 -3.77 7.63 6.33
CA PRO A 359 -2.47 7.35 6.92
C PRO A 359 -1.45 7.12 5.80
N GLY A 360 -0.24 7.62 5.96
CA GLY A 360 0.82 7.48 4.96
C GLY A 360 2.11 6.95 5.58
N TRP A 361 2.78 6.03 4.89
CA TRP A 361 4.03 5.41 5.32
C TRP A 361 5.08 5.51 4.23
N THR A 362 6.30 5.80 4.63
CA THR A 362 7.47 5.63 3.77
C THR A 362 8.20 4.38 4.22
N ILE A 363 8.42 3.45 3.31
CA ILE A 363 9.08 2.16 3.58
C ILE A 363 10.30 2.00 2.68
N ASP A 364 11.22 1.13 3.10
CA ASP A 364 12.28 0.64 2.22
C ASP A 364 11.70 -0.35 1.22
N GLY A 365 11.63 0.07 -0.05
CA GLY A 365 11.12 -0.77 -1.15
C GLY A 365 12.01 -1.98 -1.47
N SER A 366 13.22 -2.08 -0.93
CA SER A 366 14.08 -3.24 -1.08
C SER A 366 13.79 -4.37 -0.07
N ASP A 367 13.01 -4.08 0.98
CA ASP A 367 12.63 -5.06 2.01
C ASP A 367 11.22 -5.62 1.76
N PRO A 368 11.08 -6.88 1.30
CA PRO A 368 9.77 -7.52 1.12
C PRO A 368 8.94 -7.59 2.40
N ALA A 369 9.58 -7.66 3.56
CA ALA A 369 8.89 -7.68 4.84
C ALA A 369 8.23 -6.33 5.15
N ALA A 370 8.86 -5.22 4.78
CA ALA A 370 8.28 -3.89 4.90
C ALA A 370 7.05 -3.72 4.01
N TRP A 371 7.09 -4.24 2.78
CA TRP A 371 5.94 -4.26 1.87
C TRP A 371 4.75 -5.02 2.44
N HIS A 372 5.00 -6.20 2.99
CA HIS A 372 3.95 -7.07 3.53
C HIS A 372 3.31 -6.51 4.80
N ALA A 373 4.12 -5.88 5.66
CA ALA A 373 3.67 -5.36 6.96
C ALA A 373 2.97 -4.00 6.88
N SER A 374 3.07 -3.30 5.74
CA SER A 374 2.49 -1.96 5.55
C SER A 374 1.12 -2.01 4.95
#